data_416ee8aefd73b95e71f99c8c0ecf2ee9
#
_entry.id   416ee8aefd73b95e71f99c8c0ecf2ee9
#
_cell.length_a   1.000
_cell.length_b   1.000
_cell.length_c   1.000
_cell.angle_alpha   90.00
_cell.angle_beta   90.00
_cell.angle_gamma   90.00
#
_symmetry.space_group_name_H-M   'P 1'
#
loop_
_entity.id
_entity.type
_entity.pdbx_description
1 polymer ?
#
loop_
_entity_poly.entity_id
_entity_poly.type
_entity_poly.pdbx_seq_one_letter_code
_entity_poly.pdbx_strand_id
1 'polypeptide(L)'
;EKQEYKEGSRKISAYYRETDPKKLAQLDTIFKQVMASLHWLEDYTGVSYPFAKYDFIILPGFQYGGMEHTGATLYNDNQMFLSEHPTPDEELRRTELIAHETAHMWFGDLVTMNWLMMYGQKKFLPTTSPPASANFIPGH
;
A
#
# COMPACT_ATOMS: atom_id res chain seq x y z
N GLU A 1 14.50 -9.57 -9.38
CA GLU A 1 14.27 -10.75 -8.52
C GLU A 1 12.83 -10.76 -8.01
N LYS A 2 12.42 -11.90 -7.45
CA LYS A 2 11.06 -12.10 -6.95
C LYS A 2 11.10 -12.84 -5.62
N GLN A 3 10.31 -12.40 -4.66
CA GLN A 3 10.05 -13.10 -3.41
C GLN A 3 8.54 -13.20 -3.16
N GLU A 4 8.11 -14.31 -2.60
CA GLU A 4 6.70 -14.58 -2.31
C GLU A 4 6.46 -14.72 -0.81
N TYR A 5 5.32 -14.22 -0.35
CA TYR A 5 4.84 -14.36 1.01
C TYR A 5 3.42 -14.92 1.00
N LYS A 6 3.14 -15.85 1.90
CA LYS A 6 1.81 -16.46 2.03
C LYS A 6 1.31 -16.34 3.45
N GLU A 7 0.05 -15.97 3.58
CA GLU A 7 -0.68 -15.98 4.84
C GLU A 7 -2.09 -16.53 4.59
N GLY A 8 -2.37 -17.70 5.14
CA GLY A 8 -3.58 -18.42 4.83
C GLY A 8 -3.68 -18.76 3.33
N SER A 9 -4.78 -18.36 2.70
CA SER A 9 -4.99 -18.51 1.25
C SER A 9 -4.42 -17.36 0.43
N ARG A 10 -4.02 -16.25 1.04
CA ARG A 10 -3.51 -15.06 0.35
C ARG A 10 -2.02 -15.20 0.07
N LYS A 11 -1.66 -14.89 -1.17
CA LYS A 11 -0.28 -14.86 -1.65
C LYS A 11 0.03 -13.48 -2.20
N ILE A 12 1.18 -12.92 -1.81
CA ILE A 12 1.71 -11.66 -2.28
C ILE A 12 3.09 -11.89 -2.87
N SER A 13 3.39 -11.28 -4.01
CA SER A 13 4.73 -11.32 -4.61
C SER A 13 5.35 -9.93 -4.61
N ALA A 14 6.60 -9.86 -4.20
CA ALA A 14 7.44 -8.67 -4.31
C ALA A 14 8.43 -8.85 -5.46
N TYR A 15 8.53 -7.85 -6.32
CA TYR A 15 9.53 -7.78 -7.39
C TYR A 15 10.49 -6.63 -7.09
N TYR A 16 11.79 -6.85 -7.24
CA TYR A 16 12.81 -5.87 -6.86
C TYR A 16 14.12 -6.07 -7.64
N ARG A 17 14.99 -5.06 -7.60
CA ARG A 17 16.35 -5.13 -8.14
C ARG A 17 17.45 -5.07 -7.09
N GLU A 18 17.11 -4.87 -5.82
CA GLU A 18 18.07 -4.82 -4.73
C GLU A 18 18.84 -6.14 -4.61
N THR A 19 20.11 -6.07 -4.26
CA THR A 19 21.01 -7.21 -4.08
C THR A 19 21.69 -7.24 -2.70
N ASP A 20 21.60 -6.15 -1.92
CA ASP A 20 22.16 -6.07 -0.57
C ASP A 20 21.36 -6.98 0.39
N PRO A 21 22.00 -8.03 0.96
CA PRO A 21 21.32 -8.93 1.88
C PRO A 21 20.71 -8.24 3.11
N LYS A 22 21.31 -7.14 3.59
CA LYS A 22 20.80 -6.39 4.73
C LYS A 22 19.49 -5.69 4.42
N LYS A 23 19.36 -5.14 3.21
CA LYS A 23 18.13 -4.55 2.73
C LYS A 23 17.07 -5.60 2.44
N LEU A 24 17.46 -6.71 1.81
CA LEU A 24 16.56 -7.82 1.50
C LEU A 24 15.98 -8.49 2.76
N ALA A 25 16.71 -8.48 3.88
CA ALA A 25 16.19 -8.94 5.16
C ALA A 25 14.95 -8.16 5.64
N GLN A 26 14.71 -6.94 5.14
CA GLN A 26 13.54 -6.14 5.46
C GLN A 26 12.26 -6.57 4.73
N LEU A 27 12.37 -7.39 3.69
CA LEU A 27 11.21 -7.83 2.90
C LEU A 27 10.15 -8.54 3.75
N ASP A 28 10.54 -9.33 4.73
CA ASP A 28 9.58 -9.97 5.65
C ASP A 28 8.75 -8.93 6.42
N THR A 29 9.38 -7.88 6.92
CA THR A 29 8.69 -6.77 7.57
C THR A 29 7.77 -6.02 6.61
N ILE A 30 8.23 -5.76 5.38
CA ILE A 30 7.44 -5.11 4.34
C ILE A 30 6.18 -5.93 4.01
N PHE A 31 6.32 -7.24 3.82
CA PHE A 31 5.19 -8.14 3.58
C PHE A 31 4.17 -8.10 4.73
N LYS A 32 4.65 -8.14 5.98
CA LYS A 32 3.78 -8.03 7.17
C LYS A 32 3.04 -6.70 7.23
N GLN A 33 3.69 -5.60 6.88
CA GLN A 33 3.06 -4.28 6.82
C GLN A 33 1.99 -4.20 5.72
N VAL A 34 2.25 -4.79 4.55
CA VAL A 34 1.26 -4.90 3.47
C VAL A 34 0.05 -5.73 3.92
N MET A 35 0.30 -6.90 4.53
CA MET A 35 -0.78 -7.77 5.02
C MET A 35 -1.61 -7.09 6.11
N ALA A 36 -0.96 -6.41 7.06
CA ALA A 36 -1.65 -5.66 8.11
C ALA A 36 -2.52 -4.54 7.52
N SER A 37 -2.04 -3.84 6.50
CA SER A 37 -2.81 -2.80 5.81
C SER A 37 -4.03 -3.39 5.09
N LEU A 38 -3.88 -4.53 4.41
CA LEU A 38 -4.98 -5.23 3.75
C LEU A 38 -6.05 -5.67 4.77
N HIS A 39 -5.65 -6.33 5.86
CA HIS A 39 -6.58 -6.77 6.90
C HIS A 39 -7.31 -5.60 7.55
N TRP A 40 -6.58 -4.54 7.88
CA TRP A 40 -7.19 -3.35 8.49
C TRP A 40 -8.24 -2.71 7.55
N LEU A 41 -7.94 -2.62 6.26
CA LEU A 41 -8.86 -2.04 5.28
C LEU A 41 -10.08 -2.94 5.04
N GLU A 42 -9.91 -4.26 5.01
CA GLU A 42 -11.00 -5.21 4.93
C GLU A 42 -11.95 -5.10 6.13
N ASP A 43 -11.39 -5.02 7.33
CA ASP A 43 -12.17 -4.84 8.56
C ASP A 43 -12.87 -3.48 8.60
N TYR A 44 -12.17 -2.41 8.22
CA TYR A 44 -12.70 -1.05 8.22
C TYR A 44 -13.81 -0.84 7.19
N THR A 45 -13.64 -1.36 5.99
CA THR A 45 -14.62 -1.21 4.90
C THR A 45 -15.74 -2.24 4.93
N GLY A 46 -15.53 -3.37 5.59
CA GLY A 46 -16.40 -4.55 5.51
C GLY A 46 -16.39 -5.24 4.13
N VAL A 47 -15.43 -4.88 3.28
CA VAL A 47 -15.29 -5.39 1.91
C VAL A 47 -13.94 -6.08 1.77
N SER A 48 -13.95 -7.37 1.44
CA SER A 48 -12.72 -8.11 1.15
C SER A 48 -11.96 -7.47 -0.02
N TYR A 49 -10.64 -7.65 -0.05
CA TYR A 49 -9.81 -7.15 -1.15
C TYR A 49 -10.40 -7.57 -2.51
N PRO A 50 -10.77 -6.60 -3.37
CA PRO A 50 -11.66 -6.86 -4.50
C PRO A 50 -10.97 -7.45 -5.74
N PHE A 51 -9.63 -7.50 -5.74
CA PHE A 51 -8.87 -7.93 -6.92
C PHE A 51 -8.25 -9.31 -6.72
N ALA A 52 -7.90 -9.99 -7.82
CA ALA A 52 -7.43 -11.37 -7.80
C ALA A 52 -6.06 -11.55 -7.13
N LYS A 53 -5.21 -10.52 -7.16
CA LYS A 53 -3.87 -10.56 -6.57
C LYS A 53 -3.45 -9.19 -6.07
N TYR A 54 -2.56 -9.19 -5.08
CA TYR A 54 -1.83 -8.01 -4.62
C TYR A 54 -0.34 -8.29 -4.76
N ASP A 55 0.28 -7.80 -5.81
CA ASP A 55 1.72 -7.83 -5.98
C ASP A 55 2.28 -6.41 -5.85
N PHE A 56 3.56 -6.27 -5.54
CA PHE A 56 4.21 -4.97 -5.54
C PHE A 56 5.61 -5.03 -6.13
N ILE A 57 6.06 -3.91 -6.65
CA ILE A 57 7.35 -3.75 -7.33
C ILE A 57 8.10 -2.62 -6.65
N ILE A 58 9.32 -2.89 -6.19
CA ILE A 58 10.21 -1.89 -5.61
C ILE A 58 11.21 -1.47 -6.69
N LEU A 59 11.12 -0.20 -7.10
CA LEU A 59 11.87 0.36 -8.22
C LEU A 59 12.96 1.32 -7.76
N PRO A 60 14.21 1.13 -8.18
CA PRO A 60 15.26 2.13 -7.97
C PRO A 60 14.98 3.39 -8.78
N GLY A 61 15.20 4.55 -8.13
CA GLY A 61 15.06 5.84 -8.81
C GLY A 61 13.64 6.22 -9.22
N PHE A 62 12.63 5.58 -8.66
CA PHE A 62 11.23 5.92 -8.92
C PHE A 62 10.93 7.31 -8.34
N GLN A 63 10.41 8.22 -9.19
CA GLN A 63 10.24 9.65 -8.84
C GLN A 63 9.11 9.92 -7.83
N TYR A 64 8.20 8.99 -7.63
CA TYR A 64 7.12 9.06 -6.63
C TYR A 64 7.43 8.13 -5.46
N GLY A 65 6.77 8.31 -4.32
CA GLY A 65 6.87 7.37 -3.20
C GLY A 65 6.24 6.02 -3.54
N GLY A 66 5.04 6.08 -4.13
CA GLY A 66 4.28 4.92 -4.59
C GLY A 66 3.40 5.25 -5.78
N MET A 67 2.80 4.22 -6.34
CA MET A 67 1.80 4.29 -7.40
C MET A 67 0.85 3.09 -7.30
N GLU A 68 -0.43 3.37 -7.21
CA GLU A 68 -1.52 2.46 -6.89
C GLU A 68 -2.03 1.62 -8.07
N HIS A 69 -1.17 1.05 -8.89
CA HIS A 69 -1.64 0.17 -9.97
C HIS A 69 -2.29 -1.09 -9.42
N THR A 70 -3.52 -1.35 -9.87
CA THR A 70 -4.28 -2.54 -9.48
C THR A 70 -3.51 -3.83 -9.72
N GLY A 71 -3.28 -4.59 -8.66
CA GLY A 71 -2.57 -5.86 -8.71
C GLY A 71 -1.05 -5.76 -8.89
N ALA A 72 -0.48 -4.55 -9.01
CA ALA A 72 0.96 -4.33 -9.13
C ALA A 72 1.38 -2.94 -8.63
N THR A 73 1.22 -2.70 -7.34
CA THR A 73 1.60 -1.44 -6.70
C THR A 73 3.10 -1.17 -6.84
N LEU A 74 3.47 0.04 -7.22
CA LEU A 74 4.87 0.44 -7.36
C LEU A 74 5.31 1.23 -6.12
N TYR A 75 6.56 1.01 -5.68
CA TYR A 75 7.18 1.72 -4.57
C TYR A 75 8.59 2.19 -4.91
N ASN A 76 8.99 3.32 -4.34
CA ASN A 76 10.34 3.80 -4.39
C ASN A 76 11.23 2.99 -3.44
N ASP A 77 12.38 2.51 -3.93
CA ASP A 77 13.30 1.66 -3.16
C ASP A 77 13.86 2.36 -1.91
N ASN A 78 14.17 3.65 -1.98
CA ASN A 78 14.72 4.41 -0.85
C ASN A 78 13.72 4.59 0.30
N GLN A 79 12.42 4.49 0.02
CA GLN A 79 11.38 4.56 1.03
C GLN A 79 10.97 3.20 1.59
N MET A 80 11.25 2.14 0.85
CA MET A 80 10.94 0.77 1.25
C MET A 80 12.11 0.07 1.94
N PHE A 81 13.32 0.20 1.39
CA PHE A 81 14.53 -0.33 2.00
C PHE A 81 15.24 0.76 2.82
N LEU A 82 14.99 0.76 4.12
CA LEU A 82 15.56 1.74 5.04
C LEU A 82 17.02 1.40 5.38
N SER A 83 17.71 2.33 6.05
CA SER A 83 19.07 2.11 6.56
C SER A 83 19.11 0.96 7.55
N GLU A 84 20.31 0.51 7.94
CA GLU A 84 20.51 -0.59 8.91
C GLU A 84 19.93 -0.25 10.31
N HIS A 85 19.90 1.04 10.65
CA HIS A 85 19.34 1.55 11.90
C HIS A 85 18.34 2.67 11.60
N PRO A 86 17.12 2.31 11.13
CA PRO A 86 16.13 3.30 10.80
C PRO A 86 15.61 4.02 12.06
N THR A 87 15.28 5.29 11.91
CA THR A 87 14.57 6.02 12.94
C THR A 87 13.10 5.58 13.01
N PRO A 88 12.42 5.77 14.17
CA PRO A 88 10.98 5.52 14.25
C PRO A 88 10.15 6.27 13.20
N ASP A 89 10.57 7.48 12.85
CA ASP A 89 9.92 8.28 11.80
C ASP A 89 10.06 7.68 10.41
N GLU A 90 11.21 7.10 10.08
CA GLU A 90 11.42 6.41 8.79
C GLU A 90 10.55 5.15 8.70
N GLU A 91 10.47 4.38 9.77
CA GLU A 91 9.60 3.19 9.84
C GLU A 91 8.13 3.58 9.73
N LEU A 92 7.72 4.65 10.39
CA LEU A 92 6.36 5.17 10.32
C LEU A 92 6.02 5.62 8.89
N ARG A 93 6.90 6.39 8.25
CA ARG A 93 6.69 6.84 6.86
C ARG A 93 6.55 5.68 5.88
N ARG A 94 7.33 4.62 6.05
CA ARG A 94 7.15 3.40 5.23
C ARG A 94 5.79 2.76 5.45
N THR A 95 5.36 2.65 6.70
CA THR A 95 4.04 2.11 7.04
C THR A 95 2.92 2.97 6.47
N GLU A 96 3.02 4.28 6.58
CA GLU A 96 2.07 5.25 6.00
C GLU A 96 2.00 5.15 4.47
N LEU A 97 3.15 5.05 3.80
CA LEU A 97 3.21 4.87 2.35
C LEU A 97 2.49 3.58 1.92
N ILE A 98 2.79 2.46 2.58
CA ILE A 98 2.15 1.17 2.28
C ILE A 98 0.65 1.25 2.51
N ALA A 99 0.21 1.79 3.63
CA ALA A 99 -1.21 1.96 3.95
C ALA A 99 -1.91 2.88 2.94
N HIS A 100 -1.25 3.95 2.51
CA HIS A 100 -1.76 4.89 1.51
C HIS A 100 -2.03 4.20 0.17
N GLU A 101 -1.04 3.54 -0.39
CA GLU A 101 -1.18 2.88 -1.70
C GLU A 101 -2.14 1.68 -1.63
N THR A 102 -2.16 0.97 -0.51
CA THR A 102 -3.12 -0.12 -0.30
C THR A 102 -4.56 0.40 -0.21
N ALA A 103 -4.78 1.54 0.44
CA ALA A 103 -6.11 2.14 0.56
C ALA A 103 -6.71 2.54 -0.79
N HIS A 104 -5.88 2.89 -1.77
CA HIS A 104 -6.34 3.18 -3.14
C HIS A 104 -7.08 2.02 -3.79
N MET A 105 -6.81 0.77 -3.40
CA MET A 105 -7.51 -0.41 -3.93
C MET A 105 -9.01 -0.37 -3.66
N TRP A 106 -9.42 0.25 -2.55
CA TRP A 106 -10.84 0.50 -2.25
C TRP A 106 -11.28 1.90 -2.66
N PHE A 107 -10.46 2.92 -2.38
CA PHE A 107 -10.76 4.34 -2.58
C PHE A 107 -10.00 4.90 -3.80
N GLY A 108 -10.50 4.66 -4.96
CA GLY A 108 -9.91 5.05 -6.24
C GLY A 108 -10.10 3.98 -7.30
N ASP A 109 -9.73 2.73 -7.01
CA ASP A 109 -9.81 1.63 -7.95
C ASP A 109 -11.15 0.90 -7.91
N LEU A 110 -11.65 0.55 -6.71
CA LEU A 110 -12.98 -0.07 -6.57
C LEU A 110 -14.10 0.95 -6.61
N VAL A 111 -13.95 2.06 -5.88
CA VAL A 111 -14.95 3.15 -5.81
C VAL A 111 -14.34 4.39 -6.41
N THR A 112 -14.76 4.75 -7.62
CA THR A 112 -14.33 5.97 -8.30
C THR A 112 -15.24 7.13 -7.89
N MET A 113 -14.65 8.21 -7.37
CA MET A 113 -15.41 9.43 -7.05
C MET A 113 -15.89 10.11 -8.33
N ASN A 114 -17.10 10.66 -8.31
CA ASN A 114 -17.66 11.37 -9.46
C ASN A 114 -16.78 12.57 -9.83
N TRP A 115 -16.36 12.68 -11.08
CA TRP A 115 -15.38 13.63 -11.61
C TRP A 115 -15.63 15.09 -11.21
N LEU A 116 -16.89 15.47 -11.02
CA LEU A 116 -17.26 16.85 -10.70
C LEU A 116 -16.81 17.32 -9.31
N MET A 117 -16.50 16.40 -8.39
CA MET A 117 -16.05 16.76 -7.04
C MET A 117 -14.51 16.83 -6.89
N MET A 118 -13.75 16.41 -7.90
CA MET A 118 -12.30 16.37 -7.84
C MET A 118 -11.60 17.67 -8.25
N TYR A 119 -12.29 18.65 -8.77
CA TYR A 119 -11.71 19.96 -9.10
C TYR A 119 -11.52 20.77 -7.81
N GLY A 120 -10.38 20.60 -7.14
CA GLY A 120 -10.00 21.37 -5.96
C GLY A 120 -9.46 20.58 -4.78
N GLN A 121 -9.56 19.26 -4.77
CA GLN A 121 -9.00 18.45 -3.68
C GLN A 121 -7.81 17.61 -4.14
N LYS A 122 -6.63 18.17 -3.98
CA LYS A 122 -5.38 17.41 -4.04
C LYS A 122 -5.45 16.31 -2.98
N LYS A 123 -5.37 15.05 -3.42
CA LYS A 123 -5.11 13.84 -2.62
C LYS A 123 -5.60 13.93 -1.16
N PHE A 124 -6.90 13.72 -0.95
CA PHE A 124 -7.44 13.54 0.37
C PHE A 124 -7.50 12.02 0.66
N LEU A 125 -6.42 11.49 1.21
CA LEU A 125 -6.51 10.28 2.01
C LEU A 125 -6.46 10.69 3.47
N PRO A 126 -7.29 10.09 4.32
CA PRO A 126 -7.28 10.42 5.72
C PRO A 126 -5.91 10.11 6.31
N THR A 127 -5.26 11.14 6.84
CA THR A 127 -4.21 10.93 7.83
C THR A 127 -4.82 10.15 8.99
N THR A 128 -4.31 9.00 9.28
CA THR A 128 -4.44 8.06 10.40
C THR A 128 -5.66 8.11 11.35
N SER A 129 -6.67 8.94 11.08
CA SER A 129 -7.92 8.97 11.85
C SER A 129 -9.09 9.12 10.89
N PRO A 130 -9.99 8.14 10.80
CA PRO A 130 -11.19 8.28 9.99
C PRO A 130 -12.05 9.39 10.53
N PRO A 131 -12.63 10.26 9.67
CA PRO A 131 -13.68 11.16 10.12
C PRO A 131 -14.89 10.32 10.57
N ALA A 132 -15.46 10.68 11.72
CA ALA A 132 -16.56 9.97 12.37
C ALA A 132 -17.89 9.92 11.56
N SER A 133 -17.87 10.31 10.29
CA SER A 133 -19.07 10.38 9.44
C SER A 133 -18.74 10.29 7.95
N ALA A 134 -18.14 9.20 7.50
CA ALA A 134 -18.20 8.87 6.09
C ALA A 134 -19.44 7.99 5.85
N ASN A 135 -20.54 8.56 5.43
CA ASN A 135 -21.66 7.79 4.94
C ASN A 135 -21.23 7.08 3.65
N PHE A 136 -20.93 5.80 3.77
CA PHE A 136 -20.73 4.92 2.63
C PHE A 136 -22.09 4.68 1.98
N ILE A 137 -22.30 5.20 0.78
CA ILE A 137 -23.43 4.84 -0.08
C ILE A 137 -22.92 3.81 -1.07
N PRO A 138 -23.32 2.53 -0.97
CA PRO A 138 -22.99 1.55 -2.00
C PRO A 138 -23.64 1.99 -3.31
N GLY A 139 -22.83 2.15 -4.35
CA GLY A 139 -23.33 2.42 -5.70
C GLY A 139 -24.12 1.21 -6.21
N HIS A 140 -25.31 1.47 -6.74
CA HIS A 140 -26.09 0.51 -7.50
C HIS A 140 -25.48 0.24 -8.87
#